data_57c1afefe815d534803705cbfc24ae48
#
_entry.id   57c1afefe815d534803705cbfc24ae48
#
_cell.length_a   1.000
_cell.length_b   1.000
_cell.length_c   1.000
_cell.angle_alpha   90.00
_cell.angle_beta   90.00
_cell.angle_gamma   90.00
#
_symmetry.space_group_name_H-M   'P 1'
#
loop_
_entity.id
_entity.type
_entity.pdbx_description
1 polymer ?
#
loop_
_entity_poly.entity_id
_entity_poly.type
_entity_poly.pdbx_seq_one_letter_code
_entity_poly.pdbx_strand_id
1 'polypeptide(L)'
;INSFNNSFFRGFETKQENNLFVAENKKNINEESVLISEIIIEGWENHPEGRKLELAAYDSMSIKPGSIVDNRILNQDLNSIYASGWFSGVKIKSQDGPLGVRLIVDVVPNPILKKVELKQINSVISSAYVDSIFNNYYGTTLNLNEFQNKIEIIKKRYEEEGYSLLRINSPDRISDDGVVILNV
;
A
#
# COMPACT_ATOMS: atom_id res chain seq x y z
N ILE A 1 3.59 -24.02 3.14
CA ILE A 1 2.41 -23.22 2.72
C ILE A 1 2.70 -21.70 2.76
N ASN A 2 3.89 -21.20 3.11
CA ASN A 2 4.12 -19.76 3.34
C ASN A 2 5.27 -19.15 2.54
N SER A 3 5.66 -19.70 1.40
CA SER A 3 6.80 -19.16 0.63
C SER A 3 6.44 -18.30 -0.60
N PHE A 4 5.16 -18.11 -0.90
CA PHE A 4 4.73 -17.45 -2.14
C PHE A 4 4.42 -15.94 -2.03
N ASN A 5 4.29 -15.40 -0.82
CA ASN A 5 3.89 -14.00 -0.63
C ASN A 5 5.05 -12.97 -0.70
N ASN A 6 6.30 -13.42 -0.83
CA ASN A 6 7.43 -12.53 -0.62
C ASN A 6 8.04 -11.91 -1.89
N SER A 7 7.70 -12.38 -3.10
CA SER A 7 8.35 -11.85 -4.30
C SER A 7 7.65 -10.62 -4.89
N PHE A 8 6.32 -10.55 -4.78
CA PHE A 8 5.57 -9.38 -5.27
C PHE A 8 5.79 -8.16 -4.38
N PHE A 9 5.78 -8.36 -3.05
CA PHE A 9 6.07 -7.28 -2.10
C PHE A 9 7.53 -6.85 -2.04
N ARG A 10 8.49 -7.66 -2.49
CA ARG A 10 9.91 -7.27 -2.55
C ARG A 10 10.18 -6.16 -3.55
N GLY A 11 9.38 -6.03 -4.60
CA GLY A 11 9.47 -4.90 -5.53
C GLY A 11 8.82 -3.62 -4.98
N PHE A 12 7.96 -3.75 -3.97
CA PHE A 12 7.31 -2.64 -3.26
C PHE A 12 7.89 -2.39 -1.86
N GLU A 13 8.85 -3.19 -1.40
CA GLU A 13 9.72 -2.82 -0.29
C GLU A 13 10.54 -1.60 -0.73
N THR A 14 9.87 -0.43 -0.77
CA THR A 14 10.59 0.82 -0.62
C THR A 14 11.45 0.62 0.60
N LYS A 15 12.75 0.88 0.50
CA LYS A 15 13.66 0.99 1.61
C LYS A 15 12.88 1.45 2.84
N GLN A 16 12.56 0.53 3.73
CA GLN A 16 12.38 0.89 5.12
C GLN A 16 13.75 1.41 5.55
N GLU A 17 14.00 2.67 5.27
CA GLU A 17 14.94 3.39 6.11
C GLU A 17 14.34 3.27 7.50
N ASN A 18 15.08 2.59 8.36
CA ASN A 18 14.79 2.31 9.75
C ASN A 18 14.62 3.59 10.57
N ASN A 19 13.60 4.40 10.29
CA ASN A 19 13.24 5.60 11.03
C ASN A 19 11.73 5.83 10.94
N LEU A 20 11.00 4.89 11.46
CA LEU A 20 9.55 4.86 11.46
C LEU A 20 8.91 5.73 12.53
N PHE A 21 9.71 6.29 13.41
CA PHE A 21 9.28 7.20 14.44
C PHE A 21 10.25 8.37 14.53
N VAL A 22 10.01 9.43 13.78
CA VAL A 22 10.69 10.71 14.00
C VAL A 22 9.86 11.48 15.02
N ALA A 23 10.14 11.24 16.29
CA ALA A 23 9.79 12.20 17.33
C ALA A 23 10.73 13.40 17.16
N GLU A 24 10.21 14.52 16.71
CA GLU A 24 10.92 15.81 16.71
C GLU A 24 11.10 16.39 18.12
N ASN A 25 11.15 15.56 19.13
CA ASN A 25 11.69 15.88 20.45
C ASN A 25 12.30 14.61 21.03
N LYS A 26 13.61 14.62 21.20
CA LYS A 26 14.38 13.59 21.89
C LYS A 26 13.94 13.47 23.36
N LYS A 27 12.79 12.92 23.63
CA LYS A 27 12.53 12.19 24.85
C LYS A 27 12.49 10.72 24.48
N ASN A 28 13.39 9.95 25.06
CA ASN A 28 13.39 8.49 24.97
C ASN A 28 11.99 7.98 25.27
N ILE A 29 11.22 7.62 24.24
CA ILE A 29 9.99 6.84 24.36
C ILE A 29 10.42 5.37 24.47
N ASN A 30 11.30 5.09 25.41
CA ASN A 30 11.53 3.75 25.89
C ASN A 30 10.50 3.50 26.98
N GLU A 31 9.46 2.73 26.64
CA GLU A 31 8.48 2.09 27.51
C GLU A 31 7.34 2.95 28.09
N GLU A 32 7.22 4.23 27.83
CA GLU A 32 6.07 5.01 28.31
C GLU A 32 4.91 4.96 27.31
N SER A 33 3.77 4.44 27.78
CA SER A 33 2.50 4.53 27.05
C SER A 33 2.00 5.98 27.05
N VAL A 34 1.51 6.47 25.92
CA VAL A 34 1.00 7.84 25.76
C VAL A 34 -0.48 7.84 25.44
N LEU A 35 -1.20 8.85 25.93
CA LEU A 35 -2.61 9.07 25.58
C LEU A 35 -2.71 9.80 24.24
N ILE A 36 -3.45 9.24 23.32
CA ILE A 36 -3.72 9.85 22.01
C ILE A 36 -4.95 10.75 22.13
N SER A 37 -4.77 12.04 21.90
CA SER A 37 -5.85 13.03 21.93
C SER A 37 -6.51 13.24 20.57
N GLU A 38 -5.75 13.12 19.48
CA GLU A 38 -6.21 13.41 18.11
C GLU A 38 -5.42 12.59 17.10
N ILE A 39 -6.06 12.28 15.97
CA ILE A 39 -5.44 11.63 14.80
C ILE A 39 -5.76 12.48 13.57
N ILE A 40 -4.72 12.85 12.82
CA ILE A 40 -4.80 13.58 11.57
C ILE A 40 -4.19 12.71 10.49
N ILE A 41 -4.91 12.52 9.39
CA ILE A 41 -4.39 11.85 8.18
C ILE A 41 -4.07 12.92 7.16
N GLU A 42 -2.83 12.94 6.66
CA GLU A 42 -2.32 13.92 5.68
C GLU A 42 -1.77 13.20 4.44
N GLY A 43 -1.58 13.94 3.34
CA GLY A 43 -0.96 13.44 2.10
C GLY A 43 -1.95 12.94 1.05
N TRP A 44 -3.24 12.94 1.35
CA TRP A 44 -4.31 12.49 0.46
C TRP A 44 -4.99 13.65 -0.30
N GLU A 45 -4.79 14.89 0.09
CA GLU A 45 -5.59 16.06 -0.28
C GLU A 45 -5.58 16.35 -1.78
N ASN A 46 -4.45 16.06 -2.44
CA ASN A 46 -4.30 16.29 -3.89
C ASN A 46 -4.69 15.07 -4.75
N HIS A 47 -5.16 13.98 -4.11
CA HIS A 47 -5.54 12.78 -4.83
C HIS A 47 -7.04 12.83 -5.23
N PRO A 48 -7.42 12.42 -6.47
CA PRO A 48 -8.82 12.49 -6.93
C PRO A 48 -9.81 11.72 -6.03
N GLU A 49 -9.39 10.61 -5.42
CA GLU A 49 -10.18 9.83 -4.47
C GLU A 49 -9.74 10.07 -3.01
N GLY A 50 -9.16 11.24 -2.71
CA GLY A 50 -8.50 11.53 -1.43
C GLY A 50 -9.36 11.23 -0.21
N ARG A 51 -10.63 11.63 -0.21
CA ARG A 51 -11.53 11.37 0.92
C ARG A 51 -11.74 9.89 1.22
N LYS A 52 -11.82 9.06 0.18
CA LYS A 52 -11.89 7.60 0.32
C LYS A 52 -10.61 7.05 0.95
N LEU A 53 -9.46 7.59 0.55
CA LEU A 53 -8.15 7.17 1.04
C LEU A 53 -7.90 7.61 2.49
N GLU A 54 -8.31 8.82 2.86
CA GLU A 54 -8.31 9.27 4.26
C GLU A 54 -9.08 8.28 5.15
N LEU A 55 -10.30 7.94 4.76
CA LEU A 55 -11.12 6.97 5.48
C LEU A 55 -10.48 5.59 5.52
N ALA A 56 -9.92 5.12 4.40
CA ALA A 56 -9.25 3.81 4.33
C ALA A 56 -8.03 3.74 5.27
N ALA A 57 -7.25 4.81 5.38
CA ALA A 57 -6.15 4.89 6.33
C ALA A 57 -6.66 4.86 7.78
N TYR A 58 -7.63 5.70 8.11
CA TYR A 58 -8.20 5.77 9.45
C TYR A 58 -8.87 4.46 9.89
N ASP A 59 -9.61 3.80 9.00
CA ASP A 59 -10.30 2.53 9.28
C ASP A 59 -9.33 1.36 9.45
N SER A 60 -8.14 1.45 8.83
CA SER A 60 -7.09 0.44 9.00
C SER A 60 -6.38 0.50 10.34
N MET A 61 -6.57 1.58 11.11
CA MET A 61 -5.96 1.78 12.42
C MET A 61 -6.80 1.20 13.55
N SER A 62 -6.14 0.57 14.52
CA SER A 62 -6.74 0.18 15.80
C SER A 62 -6.78 1.34 16.80
N ILE A 63 -5.79 2.25 16.71
CA ILE A 63 -5.69 3.44 17.55
C ILE A 63 -6.81 4.40 17.21
N LYS A 64 -7.47 4.91 18.25
CA LYS A 64 -8.49 5.97 18.16
C LYS A 64 -8.21 7.05 19.21
N PRO A 65 -8.75 8.26 19.07
CA PRO A 65 -8.68 9.26 20.14
C PRO A 65 -9.16 8.68 21.47
N GLY A 66 -8.38 8.89 22.54
CA GLY A 66 -8.60 8.29 23.85
C GLY A 66 -7.84 6.97 24.09
N SER A 67 -7.19 6.40 23.08
CA SER A 67 -6.34 5.21 23.25
C SER A 67 -5.05 5.54 24.01
N ILE A 68 -4.60 4.59 24.83
CA ILE A 68 -3.27 4.60 25.42
C ILE A 68 -2.39 3.66 24.60
N VAL A 69 -1.29 4.15 24.01
CA VAL A 69 -0.49 3.42 23.06
C VAL A 69 0.99 3.42 23.40
N ASP A 70 1.66 2.36 23.01
CA ASP A 70 3.10 2.18 23.00
C ASP A 70 3.64 2.09 21.56
N ASN A 71 4.96 2.04 21.41
CA ASN A 71 5.59 1.92 20.09
C ASN A 71 5.20 0.65 19.32
N ARG A 72 4.85 -0.43 20.00
CA ARG A 72 4.45 -1.69 19.38
C ARG A 72 3.09 -1.51 18.69
N ILE A 73 2.13 -0.87 19.34
CA ILE A 73 0.79 -0.60 18.78
C ILE A 73 0.89 0.38 17.61
N LEU A 74 1.75 1.41 17.71
CA LEU A 74 2.01 2.35 16.60
C LEU A 74 2.56 1.64 15.36
N ASN A 75 3.55 0.75 15.54
CA ASN A 75 4.10 -0.03 14.44
C ASN A 75 3.08 -1.02 13.85
N GLN A 76 2.22 -1.60 14.68
CA GLN A 76 1.13 -2.46 14.23
C GLN A 76 0.16 -1.70 13.31
N ASP A 77 -0.26 -0.51 13.70
CA ASP A 77 -1.17 0.32 12.91
C ASP A 77 -0.52 0.82 11.63
N LEU A 78 0.73 1.23 11.67
CA LEU A 78 1.49 1.59 10.48
C LEU A 78 1.51 0.44 9.46
N ASN A 79 1.82 -0.78 9.92
CA ASN A 79 1.80 -1.97 9.07
C ASN A 79 0.40 -2.28 8.54
N SER A 80 -0.65 -2.06 9.35
CA SER A 80 -2.04 -2.28 8.94
C SER A 80 -2.47 -1.31 7.84
N ILE A 81 -2.11 -0.03 7.95
CA ILE A 81 -2.38 0.97 6.91
C ILE A 81 -1.67 0.58 5.61
N TYR A 82 -0.39 0.21 5.70
CA TYR A 82 0.39 -0.21 4.53
C TYR A 82 -0.17 -1.48 3.90
N ALA A 83 -0.52 -2.49 4.72
CA ALA A 83 -1.10 -3.75 4.28
C ALA A 83 -2.50 -3.61 3.66
N SER A 84 -3.19 -2.47 3.84
CA SER A 84 -4.46 -2.19 3.17
C SER A 84 -4.35 -2.13 1.64
N GLY A 85 -3.12 -1.92 1.12
CA GLY A 85 -2.80 -1.93 -0.30
C GLY A 85 -3.08 -0.62 -1.04
N TRP A 86 -3.55 0.44 -0.37
CA TRP A 86 -3.87 1.72 -0.98
C TRP A 86 -2.70 2.71 -1.08
N PHE A 87 -1.62 2.46 -0.32
CA PHE A 87 -0.55 3.42 -0.10
C PHE A 87 0.81 2.84 -0.49
N SER A 88 1.62 3.65 -1.17
CA SER A 88 3.02 3.37 -1.49
C SER A 88 3.96 3.80 -0.37
N GLY A 89 3.49 4.63 0.56
CA GLY A 89 4.23 5.07 1.74
C GLY A 89 3.29 5.46 2.87
N VAL A 90 3.73 5.19 4.10
CA VAL A 90 3.05 5.60 5.33
C VAL A 90 4.08 6.00 6.36
N LYS A 91 3.88 7.12 7.03
CA LYS A 91 4.69 7.58 8.16
C LYS A 91 3.77 8.04 9.28
N ILE A 92 4.13 7.73 10.52
CA ILE A 92 3.42 8.25 11.71
C ILE A 92 4.37 9.14 12.48
N LYS A 93 3.93 10.36 12.78
CA LYS A 93 4.61 11.35 13.61
C LYS A 93 3.77 11.63 14.83
N SER A 94 4.41 11.94 15.95
CA SER A 94 3.73 12.38 17.16
C SER A 94 4.04 13.84 17.44
N GLN A 95 3.04 14.56 17.95
CA GLN A 95 3.16 15.94 18.38
C GLN A 95 2.52 16.07 19.77
N ASP A 96 3.27 16.59 20.75
CA ASP A 96 2.73 16.84 22.07
C ASP A 96 1.66 17.93 22.03
N GLY A 97 0.58 17.71 22.75
CA GLY A 97 -0.51 18.65 22.92
C GLY A 97 -0.96 18.77 24.38
N PRO A 98 -1.79 19.77 24.71
CA PRO A 98 -2.20 20.02 26.10
C PRO A 98 -3.12 18.92 26.68
N LEU A 99 -3.77 18.12 25.84
CA LEU A 99 -4.70 17.06 26.23
C LEU A 99 -4.16 15.64 25.95
N GLY A 100 -2.92 15.53 25.50
CA GLY A 100 -2.32 14.28 25.08
C GLY A 100 -1.54 14.43 23.78
N VAL A 101 -1.18 13.31 23.17
CA VAL A 101 -0.40 13.28 21.94
C VAL A 101 -1.32 13.32 20.72
N ARG A 102 -1.01 14.17 19.76
CA ARG A 102 -1.59 14.16 18.41
C ARG A 102 -0.76 13.24 17.54
N LEU A 103 -1.40 12.29 16.85
CA LEU A 103 -0.77 11.50 15.80
C LEU A 103 -1.05 12.12 14.43
N ILE A 104 0.00 12.31 13.66
CA ILE A 104 -0.06 12.75 12.27
C ILE A 104 0.37 11.55 11.42
N VAL A 105 -0.56 11.03 10.64
CA VAL A 105 -0.37 9.90 9.72
C VAL A 105 -0.24 10.45 8.32
N ASP A 106 0.98 10.51 7.82
CA ASP A 106 1.33 11.01 6.49
C ASP A 106 1.34 9.82 5.51
N VAL A 107 0.41 9.83 4.56
CA VAL A 107 0.23 8.76 3.58
C VAL A 107 0.60 9.20 2.17
N VAL A 108 1.17 8.28 1.41
CA VAL A 108 1.43 8.46 -0.03
C VAL A 108 0.51 7.51 -0.79
N PRO A 109 -0.62 7.99 -1.33
CA PRO A 109 -1.53 7.16 -2.10
C PRO A 109 -0.90 6.55 -3.34
N ASN A 110 -1.35 5.35 -3.72
CA ASN A 110 -1.03 4.80 -5.03
C ASN A 110 -1.70 5.64 -6.14
N PRO A 111 -1.16 5.65 -7.36
CA PRO A 111 -1.74 6.40 -8.47
C PRO A 111 -3.09 5.81 -8.92
N ILE A 112 -3.83 6.59 -9.71
CA ILE A 112 -5.00 6.11 -10.45
C ILE A 112 -4.51 5.14 -11.53
N LEU A 113 -5.03 3.91 -11.54
CA LEU A 113 -4.72 2.92 -12.57
C LEU A 113 -5.34 3.32 -13.90
N LYS A 114 -4.52 3.49 -14.94
CA LYS A 114 -4.99 3.83 -16.30
C LYS A 114 -4.87 2.69 -17.28
N LYS A 115 -3.81 1.88 -17.15
CA LYS A 115 -3.52 0.81 -18.09
C LYS A 115 -2.67 -0.28 -17.46
N VAL A 116 -2.91 -1.52 -17.86
CA VAL A 116 -2.02 -2.65 -17.55
C VAL A 116 -1.55 -3.24 -18.88
N GLU A 117 -0.26 -3.41 -19.04
CA GLU A 117 0.37 -3.95 -20.24
C GLU A 117 1.21 -5.19 -19.90
N LEU A 118 1.15 -6.21 -20.75
CA LEU A 118 2.03 -7.38 -20.66
C LEU A 118 3.18 -7.24 -21.67
N LYS A 119 4.41 -7.28 -21.18
CA LYS A 119 5.59 -7.53 -22.03
C LYS A 119 5.87 -9.03 -22.04
N GLN A 120 5.48 -9.69 -23.12
CA GLN A 120 5.61 -11.13 -23.32
C GLN A 120 6.40 -11.41 -24.61
N ILE A 121 7.17 -12.50 -24.63
CA ILE A 121 7.96 -12.88 -25.80
C ILE A 121 7.04 -13.42 -26.92
N ASN A 122 6.06 -14.23 -26.55
CA ASN A 122 5.02 -14.73 -27.45
C ASN A 122 3.68 -14.16 -27.01
N SER A 123 2.89 -13.65 -27.94
CA SER A 123 1.58 -13.06 -27.65
C SER A 123 0.54 -14.12 -27.26
N VAL A 124 0.79 -14.82 -26.14
CA VAL A 124 -0.06 -15.91 -25.63
C VAL A 124 -1.38 -15.34 -25.11
N ILE A 125 -1.31 -14.23 -24.38
CA ILE A 125 -2.48 -13.52 -23.85
C ILE A 125 -2.66 -12.20 -24.59
N SER A 126 -3.86 -11.96 -25.10
CA SER A 126 -4.19 -10.71 -25.80
C SER A 126 -4.34 -9.53 -24.83
N SER A 127 -4.04 -8.33 -25.30
CA SER A 127 -4.30 -7.08 -24.55
C SER A 127 -5.77 -6.93 -24.20
N ALA A 128 -6.69 -7.35 -25.08
CA ALA A 128 -8.11 -7.31 -24.81
C ALA A 128 -8.53 -8.20 -23.63
N TYR A 129 -7.87 -9.35 -23.45
CA TYR A 129 -8.10 -10.19 -22.28
C TYR A 129 -7.62 -9.52 -20.99
N VAL A 130 -6.43 -8.90 -21.00
CA VAL A 130 -5.91 -8.13 -19.86
C VAL A 130 -6.86 -6.99 -19.52
N ASP A 131 -7.30 -6.23 -20.53
CA ASP A 131 -8.24 -5.13 -20.32
C ASP A 131 -9.58 -5.61 -19.75
N SER A 132 -10.06 -6.79 -20.15
CA SER A 132 -11.30 -7.36 -19.58
C SER A 132 -11.19 -7.67 -18.08
N ILE A 133 -9.99 -8.03 -17.59
CA ILE A 133 -9.73 -8.32 -16.18
C ILE A 133 -9.68 -7.03 -15.36
N PHE A 134 -9.09 -5.96 -15.92
CA PHE A 134 -8.83 -4.71 -15.21
C PHE A 134 -9.83 -3.59 -15.50
N ASN A 135 -10.80 -3.79 -16.39
CA ASN A 135 -11.71 -2.76 -16.86
C ASN A 135 -12.40 -1.98 -15.73
N ASN A 136 -12.86 -2.65 -14.70
CA ASN A 136 -13.52 -2.03 -13.55
C ASN A 136 -12.57 -1.28 -12.59
N TYR A 137 -11.26 -1.43 -12.79
CA TYR A 137 -10.22 -0.80 -11.96
C TYR A 137 -9.57 0.40 -12.65
N TYR A 138 -9.72 0.52 -13.97
CA TYR A 138 -9.24 1.69 -14.68
C TYR A 138 -10.00 2.94 -14.25
N GLY A 139 -9.27 4.00 -13.96
CA GLY A 139 -9.83 5.26 -13.46
C GLY A 139 -10.01 5.31 -11.93
N THR A 140 -9.65 4.26 -11.19
CA THR A 140 -9.68 4.21 -9.73
C THR A 140 -8.28 4.11 -9.15
N THR A 141 -8.13 4.44 -7.87
CA THR A 141 -6.85 4.27 -7.15
C THR A 141 -6.43 2.82 -7.17
N LEU A 142 -5.18 2.56 -7.51
CA LEU A 142 -4.61 1.22 -7.49
C LEU A 142 -4.57 0.67 -6.07
N ASN A 143 -5.27 -0.42 -5.83
CA ASN A 143 -5.11 -1.24 -4.63
C ASN A 143 -4.23 -2.45 -4.94
N LEU A 144 -3.09 -2.56 -4.26
CA LEU A 144 -2.10 -3.61 -4.54
C LEU A 144 -2.63 -5.02 -4.26
N ASN A 145 -3.49 -5.19 -3.27
CA ASN A 145 -4.05 -6.51 -2.93
C ASN A 145 -5.01 -6.99 -4.04
N GLU A 146 -5.89 -6.09 -4.51
CA GLU A 146 -6.81 -6.40 -5.62
C GLU A 146 -6.05 -6.62 -6.92
N PHE A 147 -5.03 -5.80 -7.17
CA PHE A 147 -4.16 -5.93 -8.35
C PHE A 147 -3.46 -7.29 -8.36
N GLN A 148 -2.91 -7.73 -7.24
CA GLN A 148 -2.29 -9.05 -7.13
C GLN A 148 -3.27 -10.18 -7.40
N ASN A 149 -4.49 -10.11 -6.86
CA ASN A 149 -5.53 -11.10 -7.15
C ASN A 149 -5.83 -11.19 -8.66
N LYS A 150 -5.78 -10.07 -9.38
CA LYS A 150 -5.96 -10.06 -10.84
C LYS A 150 -4.77 -10.64 -11.60
N ILE A 151 -3.55 -10.44 -11.10
CA ILE A 151 -2.35 -11.08 -11.66
C ILE A 151 -2.44 -12.61 -11.54
N GLU A 152 -2.95 -13.14 -10.44
CA GLU A 152 -3.14 -14.58 -10.29
C GLU A 152 -4.13 -15.16 -11.34
N ILE A 153 -5.14 -14.39 -11.76
CA ILE A 153 -6.03 -14.79 -12.85
C ILE A 153 -5.26 -14.89 -14.18
N ILE A 154 -4.41 -13.90 -14.48
CA ILE A 154 -3.56 -13.91 -15.68
C ILE A 154 -2.61 -15.11 -15.64
N LYS A 155 -1.97 -15.35 -14.50
CA LYS A 155 -1.06 -16.48 -14.30
C LYS A 155 -1.76 -17.83 -14.54
N LYS A 156 -2.95 -18.00 -13.98
CA LYS A 156 -3.76 -19.19 -14.20
C LYS A 156 -4.08 -19.40 -15.70
N ARG A 157 -4.36 -18.33 -16.42
CA ARG A 157 -4.58 -18.42 -17.87
C ARG A 157 -3.34 -18.89 -18.62
N TYR A 158 -2.13 -18.45 -18.24
CA TYR A 158 -0.88 -18.97 -18.80
C TYR A 158 -0.69 -20.45 -18.49
N GLU A 159 -1.03 -20.89 -17.29
CA GLU A 159 -0.95 -22.31 -16.89
C GLU A 159 -1.87 -23.19 -17.74
N GLU A 160 -3.08 -22.74 -18.05
CA GLU A 160 -4.04 -23.39 -18.95
C GLU A 160 -3.51 -23.51 -20.40
N GLU A 161 -2.72 -22.55 -20.84
CA GLU A 161 -2.04 -22.56 -22.16
C GLU A 161 -0.72 -23.38 -22.14
N GLY A 162 -0.39 -24.05 -21.02
CA GLY A 162 0.77 -24.92 -20.89
C GLY A 162 2.03 -24.26 -20.33
N TYR A 163 1.98 -23.03 -19.86
CA TYR A 163 3.12 -22.27 -19.31
C TYR A 163 3.17 -22.33 -17.78
N SER A 164 3.22 -23.53 -17.20
CA SER A 164 3.14 -23.73 -15.73
C SER A 164 4.32 -23.19 -14.91
N LEU A 165 5.47 -22.91 -15.53
CA LEU A 165 6.67 -22.40 -14.85
C LEU A 165 6.88 -20.89 -15.06
N LEU A 166 5.91 -20.22 -15.65
CA LEU A 166 6.01 -18.80 -15.97
C LEU A 166 5.97 -17.94 -14.70
N ARG A 167 6.76 -16.89 -14.70
CA ARG A 167 6.75 -15.86 -13.66
C ARG A 167 6.32 -14.53 -14.25
N ILE A 168 5.37 -13.89 -13.59
CA ILE A 168 4.96 -12.53 -13.91
C ILE A 168 5.65 -11.60 -12.91
N ASN A 169 6.51 -10.73 -13.42
CA ASN A 169 7.21 -9.75 -12.61
C ASN A 169 6.51 -8.39 -12.75
N SER A 170 6.09 -7.82 -11.62
CA SER A 170 5.65 -6.44 -11.55
C SER A 170 6.85 -5.49 -11.52
N PRO A 171 6.70 -4.24 -11.94
CA PRO A 171 7.76 -3.26 -11.79
C PRO A 171 8.01 -2.97 -10.31
N ASP A 172 9.26 -2.61 -9.99
CA ASP A 172 9.66 -2.23 -8.62
C ASP A 172 8.92 -0.98 -8.13
N ARG A 173 8.48 -0.14 -9.04
CA ARG A 173 7.71 1.07 -8.77
C ARG A 173 6.65 1.26 -9.85
N ILE A 174 5.44 1.62 -9.41
CA ILE A 174 4.38 2.03 -10.31
C ILE A 174 4.62 3.48 -10.72
N SER A 175 4.57 3.72 -12.02
CA SER A 175 4.72 5.05 -12.57
C SER A 175 3.53 5.95 -12.18
N ASP A 176 3.82 7.23 -11.89
CA ASP A 176 2.80 8.22 -11.50
C ASP A 176 1.77 8.48 -12.63
N ASP A 177 2.08 8.06 -13.86
CA ASP A 177 1.14 8.10 -14.99
C ASP A 177 0.03 7.05 -14.93
N GLY A 178 0.11 6.10 -13.97
CA GLY A 178 -0.88 5.05 -13.75
C GLY A 178 -0.81 3.89 -14.74
N VAL A 179 0.28 3.75 -15.49
CA VAL A 179 0.53 2.62 -16.38
C VAL A 179 1.37 1.57 -15.68
N VAL A 180 0.91 0.34 -15.64
CA VAL A 180 1.64 -0.79 -15.05
C VAL A 180 2.07 -1.76 -16.13
N ILE A 181 3.37 -2.01 -16.22
CA ILE A 181 3.95 -2.94 -17.18
C ILE A 181 4.38 -4.20 -16.45
N LEU A 182 3.76 -5.33 -16.80
CA LEU A 182 4.08 -6.66 -16.28
C LEU A 182 5.00 -7.37 -17.26
N ASN A 183 6.15 -7.85 -16.77
CA ASN A 183 7.10 -8.63 -17.57
C ASN A 183 6.81 -10.12 -17.35
N VAL A 184 6.68 -10.86 -18.44
CA VAL A 184 6.30 -12.27 -18.47
C VAL A 184 7.40 -13.08 -19.16
#